data_82146d5c565746f71fa2201547e16e52
#
_entry.id   82146d5c565746f71fa2201547e16e52
#
_cell.length_a   1.000
_cell.length_b   1.000
_cell.length_c   1.000
_cell.angle_alpha   90.00
_cell.angle_beta   90.00
_cell.angle_gamma   90.00
#
_symmetry.space_group_name_H-M   'P 1'
#
loop_
_entity.id
_entity.type
_entity.pdbx_description
1 polymer ?
#
loop_
_entity_poly.entity_id
_entity_poly.type
_entity_poly.pdbx_seq_one_letter_code
_entity_poly.pdbx_strand_id
1 'polypeptide(L)'
;MLNYLIRRVLYGVLILIGVNFFTFFLFFNVNTPDDMARLNIGGKRVTQEQIEKWKAERGYDRPLYWNAKAEGTEKVTRTVLWERSVSLFALDFGRSDSARAVDIGHEIKTRMWISLQLALPLFILQVIASTAFALLLVFFRHSKIDFWGVVLCVLMLSISALFYIIVGQFFFSRTLHLVPISGYAGGFDAIKFLLMPIGLSLLARLGTEARLYRAMFLEETGKDYVRTARAKGLPESIVLFRHVLKNALIPIITSAGSYLPYVFLGSLVFESFFGIPGLGAFVIEAIAGQDFAIVRSMVFIGAVLYIASYIAIDFAYTWADPRVRLA
;
A
#
# COMPACT_ATOMS: atom_id res chain seq x y z
N MET A 1 -28.24 3.73 1.88
CA MET A 1 -26.88 3.65 2.47
C MET A 1 -26.61 2.33 3.19
N LEU A 2 -27.46 1.87 4.15
CA LEU A 2 -27.21 0.61 4.86
C LEU A 2 -27.16 -0.60 3.91
N ASN A 3 -28.13 -0.75 3.02
CA ASN A 3 -28.17 -1.84 2.04
C ASN A 3 -26.97 -1.82 1.08
N TYR A 4 -26.53 -0.64 0.68
CA TYR A 4 -25.32 -0.46 -0.10
C TYR A 4 -24.07 -0.97 0.65
N LEU A 5 -23.92 -0.53 1.90
CA LEU A 5 -22.80 -0.94 2.75
C LEU A 5 -22.78 -2.46 2.97
N ILE A 6 -23.94 -3.04 3.30
CA ILE A 6 -24.07 -4.51 3.48
C ILE A 6 -23.63 -5.24 2.21
N ARG A 7 -24.15 -4.84 1.04
CA ARG A 7 -23.78 -5.43 -0.25
C ARG A 7 -22.28 -5.30 -0.52
N ARG A 8 -21.68 -4.12 -0.22
CA ARG A 8 -20.27 -3.87 -0.42
C ARG A 8 -19.40 -4.74 0.48
N VAL A 9 -19.79 -4.87 1.76
CA VAL A 9 -19.11 -5.77 2.72
C VAL A 9 -19.22 -7.22 2.29
N LEU A 10 -20.39 -7.66 1.85
CA LEU A 10 -20.58 -9.04 1.35
C LEU A 10 -19.69 -9.35 0.15
N TYR A 11 -19.61 -8.44 -0.82
CA TYR A 11 -18.66 -8.59 -1.94
C TYR A 11 -17.21 -8.58 -1.46
N GLY A 12 -16.88 -7.73 -0.48
CA GLY A 12 -15.56 -7.71 0.14
C GLY A 12 -15.19 -9.04 0.79
N VAL A 13 -16.11 -9.65 1.54
CA VAL A 13 -15.90 -10.97 2.15
C VAL A 13 -15.68 -12.05 1.08
N LEU A 14 -16.47 -12.03 0.01
CA LEU A 14 -16.32 -12.98 -1.09
C LEU A 14 -14.96 -12.84 -1.80
N ILE A 15 -14.50 -11.59 -2.01
CA ILE A 15 -13.16 -11.30 -2.55
C ILE A 15 -12.09 -11.82 -1.59
N LEU A 16 -12.24 -11.58 -0.28
CA LEU A 16 -11.27 -12.06 0.73
C LEU A 16 -11.16 -13.58 0.74
N ILE A 17 -12.29 -14.30 0.63
CA ILE A 17 -12.31 -15.76 0.53
C ILE A 17 -11.53 -16.19 -0.72
N GLY A 18 -11.81 -15.56 -1.87
CA GLY A 18 -11.12 -15.86 -3.13
C GLY A 18 -9.62 -15.60 -3.06
N VAL A 19 -9.21 -14.42 -2.57
CA VAL A 19 -7.79 -14.06 -2.40
C VAL A 19 -7.08 -15.01 -1.45
N ASN A 20 -7.69 -15.31 -0.30
CA ASN A 20 -7.12 -16.20 0.70
C ASN A 20 -6.93 -17.62 0.16
N PHE A 21 -7.98 -18.19 -0.48
CA PHE A 21 -7.90 -19.52 -1.08
C PHE A 21 -6.87 -19.57 -2.22
N PHE A 22 -6.87 -18.58 -3.11
CA PHE A 22 -5.92 -18.52 -4.23
C PHE A 22 -4.48 -18.36 -3.74
N THR A 23 -4.25 -17.53 -2.73
CA THR A 23 -2.94 -17.37 -2.09
C THR A 23 -2.47 -18.68 -1.47
N PHE A 24 -3.33 -19.35 -0.71
CA PHE A 24 -3.03 -20.66 -0.14
C PHE A 24 -2.68 -21.67 -1.24
N PHE A 25 -3.51 -21.77 -2.27
CA PHE A 25 -3.31 -22.68 -3.40
C PHE A 25 -1.96 -22.42 -4.08
N LEU A 26 -1.63 -21.16 -4.39
CA LEU A 26 -0.35 -20.82 -5.01
C LEU A 26 0.83 -21.22 -4.14
N PHE A 27 0.83 -20.82 -2.88
CA PHE A 27 1.98 -21.07 -1.99
C PHE A 27 2.22 -22.57 -1.76
N PHE A 28 1.19 -23.35 -1.55
CA PHE A 28 1.34 -24.78 -1.25
C PHE A 28 1.47 -25.69 -2.49
N ASN A 29 1.16 -25.18 -3.69
CA ASN A 29 1.48 -25.89 -4.94
C ASN A 29 2.86 -25.55 -5.49
N VAL A 30 3.34 -24.32 -5.28
CA VAL A 30 4.68 -23.91 -5.72
C VAL A 30 5.75 -24.41 -4.74
N ASN A 31 5.47 -24.34 -3.43
CA ASN A 31 6.38 -24.81 -2.40
C ASN A 31 5.66 -25.82 -1.51
N THR A 32 5.99 -27.10 -1.68
CA THR A 32 5.45 -28.13 -0.80
C THR A 32 5.94 -27.93 0.65
N PRO A 33 5.24 -28.44 1.67
CA PRO A 33 5.73 -28.40 3.05
C PRO A 33 7.14 -29.01 3.22
N ASP A 34 7.50 -29.98 2.41
CA ASP A 34 8.85 -30.55 2.40
C ASP A 34 9.90 -29.57 1.85
N ASP A 35 9.56 -28.84 0.79
CA ASP A 35 10.44 -27.80 0.24
C ASP A 35 10.63 -26.66 1.22
N MET A 36 9.55 -26.22 1.88
CA MET A 36 9.58 -25.20 2.95
C MET A 36 10.49 -25.65 4.11
N ALA A 37 10.38 -26.90 4.52
CA ALA A 37 11.23 -27.46 5.57
C ALA A 37 12.71 -27.46 5.15
N ARG A 38 13.04 -27.92 3.94
CA ARG A 38 14.41 -27.94 3.41
C ARG A 38 15.02 -26.54 3.36
N LEU A 39 14.25 -25.53 2.94
CA LEU A 39 14.69 -24.15 2.83
C LEU A 39 14.96 -23.53 4.23
N ASN A 40 14.08 -23.78 5.20
CA ASN A 40 14.19 -23.21 6.53
C ASN A 40 15.23 -23.91 7.43
N ILE A 41 15.38 -25.24 7.32
CA ILE A 41 16.40 -26.00 8.06
C ILE A 41 17.80 -25.62 7.59
N GLY A 42 17.95 -25.40 6.27
CA GLY A 42 19.22 -25.04 5.66
C GLY A 42 20.25 -26.20 5.70
N GLY A 43 21.29 -26.09 4.88
CA GLY A 43 22.37 -27.07 4.84
C GLY A 43 22.38 -27.97 3.60
N LYS A 44 23.54 -28.54 3.31
CA LYS A 44 23.75 -29.36 2.10
C LYS A 44 23.09 -30.74 2.14
N ARG A 45 22.71 -31.24 3.33
CA ARG A 45 22.07 -32.55 3.51
C ARG A 45 21.04 -32.45 4.63
N VAL A 46 19.77 -32.25 4.29
CA VAL A 46 18.64 -32.30 5.22
C VAL A 46 18.10 -33.74 5.20
N THR A 47 18.00 -34.36 6.37
CA THR A 47 17.46 -35.73 6.52
C THR A 47 15.94 -35.70 6.52
N GLN A 48 15.31 -36.81 6.13
CA GLN A 48 13.84 -36.93 6.13
C GLN A 48 13.26 -36.76 7.55
N GLU A 49 13.96 -37.26 8.56
CA GLU A 49 13.58 -37.09 9.97
C GLU A 49 13.53 -35.64 10.41
N GLN A 50 14.50 -34.82 9.95
CA GLN A 50 14.51 -33.38 10.24
C GLN A 50 13.33 -32.65 9.55
N ILE A 51 12.98 -33.06 8.33
CA ILE A 51 11.82 -32.53 7.61
C ILE A 51 10.52 -32.84 8.36
N GLU A 52 10.32 -34.09 8.76
CA GLU A 52 9.13 -34.52 9.51
C GLU A 52 9.01 -33.81 10.86
N LYS A 53 10.12 -33.69 11.58
CA LYS A 53 10.16 -32.93 12.84
C LYS A 53 9.79 -31.47 12.63
N TRP A 54 10.36 -30.80 11.64
CA TRP A 54 10.06 -29.41 11.31
C TRP A 54 8.59 -29.22 10.94
N LYS A 55 8.01 -30.14 10.13
CA LYS A 55 6.60 -30.11 9.76
C LYS A 55 5.69 -30.30 10.98
N ALA A 56 6.01 -31.24 11.86
CA ALA A 56 5.23 -31.51 13.08
C ALA A 56 5.26 -30.31 14.04
N GLU A 57 6.42 -29.68 14.23
CA GLU A 57 6.57 -28.49 15.10
C GLU A 57 5.74 -27.29 14.59
N ARG A 58 5.48 -27.21 13.28
CA ARG A 58 4.77 -26.10 12.64
C ARG A 58 3.37 -26.47 12.14
N GLY A 59 2.90 -27.68 12.39
CA GLY A 59 1.57 -28.14 11.98
C GLY A 59 1.40 -28.35 10.48
N TYR A 60 2.49 -28.54 9.74
CA TYR A 60 2.48 -28.88 8.31
C TYR A 60 2.48 -30.39 8.05
N ASP A 61 2.42 -31.22 9.07
CA ASP A 61 2.27 -32.68 9.01
C ASP A 61 0.87 -33.14 8.64
N ARG A 62 -0.12 -32.22 8.67
CA ARG A 62 -1.52 -32.48 8.36
C ARG A 62 -1.81 -32.43 6.86
N PRO A 63 -2.88 -33.10 6.40
CA PRO A 63 -3.34 -32.98 5.02
C PRO A 63 -3.66 -31.53 4.63
N LEU A 64 -3.31 -31.12 3.41
CA LEU A 64 -3.47 -29.72 2.96
C LEU A 64 -4.94 -29.27 2.94
N TYR A 65 -5.84 -30.07 2.33
CA TYR A 65 -7.22 -29.68 2.05
C TYR A 65 -8.26 -30.53 2.76
N TRP A 66 -8.04 -31.84 2.89
CA TRP A 66 -9.03 -32.80 3.36
C TRP A 66 -8.37 -33.92 4.17
N ASN A 67 -8.84 -34.12 5.40
CA ASN A 67 -8.36 -35.19 6.27
C ASN A 67 -9.27 -36.40 6.20
N ALA A 68 -8.92 -37.37 5.38
CA ALA A 68 -9.72 -38.60 5.21
C ALA A 68 -9.74 -39.50 6.45
N LYS A 69 -8.76 -39.34 7.37
CA LYS A 69 -8.61 -40.18 8.58
C LYS A 69 -9.46 -39.67 9.75
N ALA A 70 -9.96 -38.44 9.69
CA ALA A 70 -10.76 -37.83 10.75
C ALA A 70 -12.26 -38.11 10.52
N GLU A 71 -13.06 -37.88 11.56
CA GLU A 71 -14.51 -38.03 11.49
C GLU A 71 -15.24 -36.69 11.60
N GLY A 72 -16.43 -36.59 11.01
CA GLY A 72 -17.30 -35.42 11.09
C GLY A 72 -16.67 -34.14 10.55
N THR A 73 -16.77 -33.06 11.32
CA THR A 73 -16.22 -31.73 11.00
C THR A 73 -14.71 -31.69 11.01
N GLU A 74 -14.05 -32.60 11.73
CA GLU A 74 -12.58 -32.66 11.81
C GLU A 74 -11.93 -33.00 10.46
N LYS A 75 -12.65 -33.54 9.51
CA LYS A 75 -12.22 -33.74 8.11
C LYS A 75 -11.75 -32.43 7.45
N VAL A 76 -12.34 -31.32 7.85
CA VAL A 76 -12.04 -29.97 7.31
C VAL A 76 -11.21 -29.16 8.30
N THR A 77 -11.57 -29.20 9.59
CA THR A 77 -10.93 -28.34 10.61
C THR A 77 -9.51 -28.77 10.97
N ARG A 78 -9.18 -30.08 10.83
CA ARG A 78 -7.82 -30.60 11.02
C ARG A 78 -7.03 -30.66 9.71
N THR A 79 -6.96 -29.54 8.98
CA THR A 79 -6.20 -29.38 7.74
C THR A 79 -5.33 -28.15 7.81
N VAL A 80 -4.25 -28.11 7.02
CA VAL A 80 -3.39 -26.94 6.92
C VAL A 80 -4.17 -25.72 6.40
N LEU A 81 -5.09 -25.93 5.46
CA LEU A 81 -5.98 -24.87 4.94
C LEU A 81 -6.77 -24.21 6.08
N TRP A 82 -7.39 -24.99 6.96
CA TRP A 82 -8.18 -24.43 8.05
C TRP A 82 -7.32 -23.64 9.04
N GLU A 83 -6.25 -24.25 9.52
CA GLU A 83 -5.41 -23.66 10.57
C GLU A 83 -4.59 -22.47 10.10
N ARG A 84 -4.17 -22.47 8.83
CA ARG A 84 -3.25 -21.45 8.31
C ARG A 84 -3.93 -20.42 7.42
N SER A 85 -5.16 -20.66 6.99
CA SER A 85 -5.86 -19.79 6.04
C SER A 85 -7.17 -19.29 6.61
N VAL A 86 -8.00 -20.16 7.20
CA VAL A 86 -9.27 -19.74 7.80
C VAL A 86 -9.07 -18.94 9.08
N SER A 87 -8.03 -19.23 9.86
CA SER A 87 -7.65 -18.46 11.06
C SER A 87 -7.39 -16.97 10.76
N LEU A 88 -6.94 -16.63 9.54
CA LEU A 88 -6.71 -15.23 9.13
C LEU A 88 -8.00 -14.39 9.20
N PHE A 89 -9.18 -14.99 8.98
CA PHE A 89 -10.46 -14.28 9.13
C PHE A 89 -10.77 -13.88 10.57
N ALA A 90 -10.20 -14.60 11.53
CA ALA A 90 -10.26 -14.23 12.95
C ALA A 90 -9.12 -13.25 13.35
N LEU A 91 -8.32 -12.76 12.37
CA LEU A 91 -7.11 -11.95 12.57
C LEU A 91 -6.04 -12.67 13.41
N ASP A 92 -6.10 -14.00 13.44
CA ASP A 92 -5.04 -14.83 13.99
C ASP A 92 -4.04 -15.18 12.87
N PHE A 93 -2.92 -14.46 12.87
CA PHE A 93 -1.86 -14.61 11.88
C PHE A 93 -0.87 -15.72 12.22
N GLY A 94 -0.94 -16.26 13.45
CA GLY A 94 -0.05 -17.31 13.92
C GLY A 94 1.40 -16.83 14.07
N ARG A 95 2.32 -17.80 13.96
CA ARG A 95 3.76 -17.56 14.07
C ARG A 95 4.47 -17.74 12.74
N SER A 96 5.59 -17.04 12.62
CA SER A 96 6.54 -17.12 11.51
C SER A 96 7.11 -18.53 11.33
N ASP A 97 7.37 -18.92 10.09
CA ASP A 97 8.00 -20.19 9.75
C ASP A 97 9.52 -20.19 10.03
N SER A 98 10.10 -19.02 10.30
CA SER A 98 11.51 -18.87 10.65
C SER A 98 11.87 -19.52 11.99
N ALA A 99 13.18 -19.73 12.21
CA ALA A 99 13.69 -20.32 13.47
C ALA A 99 13.31 -19.53 14.73
N ARG A 100 13.05 -18.21 14.59
CA ARG A 100 12.66 -17.34 15.72
C ARG A 100 11.19 -17.47 16.09
N ALA A 101 10.35 -18.06 15.24
CA ALA A 101 8.90 -18.26 15.44
C ALA A 101 8.18 -17.01 16.00
N VAL A 102 8.45 -15.84 15.38
CA VAL A 102 7.93 -14.54 15.82
C VAL A 102 6.41 -14.50 15.67
N ASP A 103 5.71 -13.84 16.59
CA ASP A 103 4.27 -13.60 16.49
C ASP A 103 4.00 -12.55 15.38
N ILE A 104 3.36 -13.00 14.30
CA ILE A 104 3.13 -12.18 13.11
C ILE A 104 2.16 -11.05 13.43
N GLY A 105 1.12 -11.29 14.22
CA GLY A 105 0.13 -10.27 14.59
C GLY A 105 0.74 -9.12 15.39
N HIS A 106 1.63 -9.45 16.32
CA HIS A 106 2.37 -8.45 17.11
C HIS A 106 3.29 -7.60 16.23
N GLU A 107 4.05 -8.24 15.34
CA GLU A 107 4.94 -7.54 14.40
C GLU A 107 4.16 -6.62 13.46
N ILE A 108 3.05 -7.09 12.88
CA ILE A 108 2.19 -6.27 12.02
C ILE A 108 1.72 -5.02 12.77
N LYS A 109 1.21 -5.18 13.99
CA LYS A 109 0.70 -4.06 14.79
C LYS A 109 1.78 -3.02 15.11
N THR A 110 2.97 -3.47 15.47
CA THR A 110 4.10 -2.59 15.82
C THR A 110 4.66 -1.87 14.59
N ARG A 111 4.92 -2.62 13.51
CA ARG A 111 5.52 -2.09 12.28
C ARG A 111 4.56 -1.23 11.46
N MET A 112 3.25 -1.50 11.52
CA MET A 112 2.23 -0.68 10.87
C MET A 112 2.26 0.77 11.37
N TRP A 113 2.47 0.98 12.67
CA TRP A 113 2.58 2.32 13.21
C TRP A 113 3.78 3.09 12.66
N ILE A 114 4.91 2.40 12.47
CA ILE A 114 6.11 3.00 11.87
C ILE A 114 5.88 3.33 10.39
N SER A 115 5.26 2.43 9.62
CA SER A 115 4.88 2.70 8.23
C SER A 115 3.94 3.88 8.11
N LEU A 116 2.97 4.03 9.04
CA LEU A 116 2.04 5.16 9.05
C LEU A 116 2.75 6.51 9.28
N GLN A 117 3.78 6.55 10.11
CA GLN A 117 4.57 7.78 10.33
C GLN A 117 5.28 8.26 9.07
N LEU A 118 5.67 7.35 8.18
CA LEU A 118 6.24 7.69 6.88
C LEU A 118 5.13 8.01 5.85
N ALA A 119 4.16 7.13 5.73
CA ALA A 119 3.24 7.13 4.60
C ALA A 119 2.10 8.16 4.75
N LEU A 120 1.61 8.45 5.96
CA LEU A 120 0.52 9.40 6.15
C LEU A 120 0.93 10.85 5.84
N PRO A 121 2.07 11.38 6.35
CA PRO A 121 2.55 12.70 5.95
C PRO A 121 2.86 12.77 4.45
N LEU A 122 3.48 11.71 3.89
CA LEU A 122 3.73 11.62 2.46
C LEU A 122 2.44 11.71 1.66
N PHE A 123 1.40 10.96 2.02
CA PHE A 123 0.10 10.95 1.35
C PHE A 123 -0.53 12.36 1.32
N ILE A 124 -0.57 13.01 2.48
CA ILE A 124 -1.13 14.38 2.61
C ILE A 124 -0.34 15.37 1.75
N LEU A 125 1.00 15.37 1.89
CA LEU A 125 1.88 16.26 1.12
C LEU A 125 1.78 15.98 -0.38
N GLN A 126 1.66 14.71 -0.79
CA GLN A 126 1.52 14.31 -2.19
C GLN A 126 0.25 14.91 -2.81
N VAL A 127 -0.90 14.75 -2.16
CA VAL A 127 -2.18 15.29 -2.66
C VAL A 127 -2.12 16.81 -2.75
N ILE A 128 -1.62 17.49 -1.71
CA ILE A 128 -1.52 18.95 -1.68
C ILE A 128 -0.55 19.45 -2.77
N ALA A 129 0.67 18.90 -2.83
CA ALA A 129 1.69 19.36 -3.76
C ALA A 129 1.28 19.10 -5.22
N SER A 130 0.74 17.91 -5.51
CA SER A 130 0.29 17.56 -6.86
C SER A 130 -0.89 18.42 -7.32
N THR A 131 -1.85 18.69 -6.42
CA THR A 131 -2.98 19.59 -6.69
C THR A 131 -2.51 21.02 -6.92
N ALA A 132 -1.66 21.56 -6.06
CA ALA A 132 -1.14 22.90 -6.16
C ALA A 132 -0.32 23.09 -7.46
N PHE A 133 0.56 22.13 -7.76
CA PHE A 133 1.37 22.19 -8.97
C PHE A 133 0.53 22.07 -10.25
N ALA A 134 -0.47 21.18 -10.26
CA ALA A 134 -1.40 21.04 -11.38
C ALA A 134 -2.23 22.31 -11.60
N LEU A 135 -2.76 22.94 -10.53
CA LEU A 135 -3.48 24.21 -10.60
C LEU A 135 -2.60 25.34 -11.13
N LEU A 136 -1.34 25.41 -10.70
CA LEU A 136 -0.36 26.38 -11.18
C LEU A 136 -0.15 26.24 -12.70
N LEU A 137 0.00 25.01 -13.21
CA LEU A 137 0.15 24.76 -14.64
C LEU A 137 -1.12 25.13 -15.43
N VAL A 138 -2.30 24.89 -14.88
CA VAL A 138 -3.57 25.26 -15.52
C VAL A 138 -3.77 26.78 -15.49
N PHE A 139 -3.38 27.45 -14.41
CA PHE A 139 -3.45 28.92 -14.32
C PHE A 139 -2.57 29.59 -15.38
N PHE A 140 -1.35 29.10 -15.59
CA PHE A 140 -0.44 29.58 -16.63
C PHE A 140 -0.57 28.83 -17.97
N ARG A 141 -1.74 28.29 -18.25
CA ARG A 141 -2.01 27.52 -19.48
C ARG A 141 -1.56 28.27 -20.73
N HIS A 142 -0.97 27.55 -21.69
CA HIS A 142 -0.40 28.07 -22.95
C HIS A 142 0.81 28.99 -22.79
N SER A 143 1.36 29.14 -21.60
CA SER A 143 2.60 29.89 -21.35
C SER A 143 3.83 28.97 -21.38
N LYS A 144 5.03 29.59 -21.35
CA LYS A 144 6.29 28.86 -21.18
C LYS A 144 6.36 28.11 -19.84
N ILE A 145 5.68 28.60 -18.79
CA ILE A 145 5.61 27.95 -17.47
C ILE A 145 4.87 26.62 -17.59
N ASP A 146 3.73 26.61 -18.26
CA ASP A 146 2.97 25.37 -18.52
C ASP A 146 3.80 24.36 -19.31
N PHE A 147 4.45 24.81 -20.41
CA PHE A 147 5.28 23.93 -21.23
C PHE A 147 6.42 23.28 -20.42
N TRP A 148 7.23 24.10 -19.74
CA TRP A 148 8.36 23.59 -18.98
C TRP A 148 7.93 22.81 -17.73
N GLY A 149 6.79 23.14 -17.12
CA GLY A 149 6.21 22.38 -16.02
C GLY A 149 5.78 20.97 -16.44
N VAL A 150 5.17 20.84 -17.63
CA VAL A 150 4.85 19.51 -18.18
C VAL A 150 6.11 18.72 -18.55
N VAL A 151 7.12 19.38 -19.15
CA VAL A 151 8.43 18.76 -19.40
C VAL A 151 9.07 18.26 -18.10
N LEU A 152 9.02 19.06 -17.03
CA LEU A 152 9.52 18.67 -15.73
C LEU A 152 8.77 17.44 -15.18
N CYS A 153 7.43 17.40 -15.29
CA CYS A 153 6.65 16.23 -14.90
C CYS A 153 7.10 14.97 -15.65
N VAL A 154 7.34 15.07 -16.96
CA VAL A 154 7.80 13.94 -17.80
C VAL A 154 9.20 13.50 -17.38
N LEU A 155 10.10 14.43 -17.11
CA LEU A 155 11.44 14.12 -16.61
C LEU A 155 11.38 13.39 -15.27
N MET A 156 10.58 13.91 -14.31
CA MET A 156 10.38 13.27 -13.01
C MET A 156 9.84 11.83 -13.14
N LEU A 157 8.86 11.62 -14.01
CA LEU A 157 8.27 10.31 -14.28
C LEU A 157 9.26 9.32 -14.92
N SER A 158 10.21 9.82 -15.72
CA SER A 158 11.19 8.99 -16.44
C SER A 158 12.30 8.44 -15.53
N ILE A 159 12.44 8.99 -14.33
CA ILE A 159 13.47 8.59 -13.37
C ILE A 159 12.89 7.53 -12.43
N SER A 160 13.62 6.42 -12.25
CA SER A 160 13.18 5.34 -11.35
C SER A 160 13.25 5.77 -9.87
N ALA A 161 12.36 5.19 -9.04
CA ALA A 161 12.37 5.45 -7.59
C ALA A 161 13.73 5.12 -6.94
N LEU A 162 14.41 4.06 -7.39
CA LEU A 162 15.74 3.68 -6.89
C LEU A 162 16.78 4.75 -7.17
N PHE A 163 16.71 5.39 -8.35
CA PHE A 163 17.63 6.47 -8.68
C PHE A 163 17.43 7.68 -7.75
N TYR A 164 16.18 8.06 -7.46
CA TYR A 164 15.89 9.11 -6.47
C TYR A 164 16.47 8.77 -5.10
N ILE A 165 16.35 7.52 -4.65
CA ILE A 165 16.89 7.07 -3.36
C ILE A 165 18.42 7.21 -3.35
N ILE A 166 19.11 6.58 -4.33
CA ILE A 166 20.57 6.53 -4.35
C ILE A 166 21.18 7.93 -4.48
N VAL A 167 20.67 8.73 -5.43
CA VAL A 167 21.17 10.10 -5.65
C VAL A 167 20.81 10.99 -4.45
N GLY A 168 19.62 10.84 -3.90
CA GLY A 168 19.19 11.58 -2.71
C GLY A 168 20.04 11.28 -1.48
N GLN A 169 20.31 10.00 -1.20
CA GLN A 169 21.20 9.58 -0.11
C GLN A 169 22.63 10.12 -0.31
N PHE A 170 23.14 10.02 -1.54
CA PHE A 170 24.47 10.56 -1.85
C PHE A 170 24.54 12.08 -1.65
N PHE A 171 23.58 12.82 -2.18
CA PHE A 171 23.61 14.28 -2.16
C PHE A 171 23.27 14.85 -0.78
N PHE A 172 22.12 14.49 -0.20
CA PHE A 172 21.64 15.10 1.05
C PHE A 172 22.34 14.55 2.29
N SER A 173 22.72 13.27 2.29
CA SER A 173 23.30 12.65 3.46
C SER A 173 24.84 12.65 3.41
N ARG A 174 25.44 12.16 2.31
CA ARG A 174 26.89 12.00 2.23
C ARG A 174 27.61 13.31 1.90
N THR A 175 27.04 14.15 1.01
CA THR A 175 27.72 15.40 0.58
C THR A 175 27.34 16.58 1.46
N LEU A 176 26.05 16.80 1.71
CA LEU A 176 25.57 17.94 2.50
C LEU A 176 25.45 17.67 3.99
N HIS A 177 25.49 16.42 4.45
CA HIS A 177 25.36 15.99 5.86
C HIS A 177 24.12 16.56 6.57
N LEU A 178 23.01 16.78 5.82
CA LEU A 178 21.80 17.41 6.37
C LEU A 178 20.93 16.41 7.14
N VAL A 179 20.90 15.14 6.70
CA VAL A 179 20.04 14.08 7.23
C VAL A 179 20.80 12.75 7.29
N PRO A 180 20.41 11.82 8.19
CA PRO A 180 20.99 10.48 8.24
C PRO A 180 20.77 9.74 6.93
N ILE A 181 21.73 8.87 6.54
CA ILE A 181 21.63 8.08 5.30
C ILE A 181 20.56 7.00 5.37
N SER A 182 20.41 6.39 6.54
CA SER A 182 19.46 5.31 6.82
C SER A 182 19.26 5.14 8.32
N GLY A 183 18.26 4.34 8.71
CA GLY A 183 17.94 4.03 10.09
C GLY A 183 16.60 4.61 10.52
N TYR A 184 16.23 4.35 11.76
CA TYR A 184 15.00 4.85 12.38
C TYR A 184 15.23 5.04 13.87
N ALA A 185 14.74 6.15 14.40
CA ALA A 185 14.67 6.40 15.83
C ALA A 185 13.22 6.69 16.22
N GLY A 186 12.84 6.30 17.45
CA GLY A 186 11.51 6.58 17.97
C GLY A 186 11.33 8.02 18.41
N GLY A 187 10.07 8.40 18.65
CA GLY A 187 9.72 9.72 19.16
C GLY A 187 9.99 10.87 18.17
N PHE A 188 10.39 12.02 18.68
CA PHE A 188 10.65 13.21 17.83
C PHE A 188 11.87 13.05 16.92
N ASP A 189 12.83 12.21 17.28
CA ASP A 189 13.99 11.97 16.44
C ASP A 189 13.65 11.22 15.15
N ALA A 190 12.51 10.52 15.09
CA ALA A 190 11.99 9.90 13.88
C ALA A 190 11.93 10.89 12.70
N ILE A 191 11.61 12.16 12.96
CA ILE A 191 11.48 13.20 11.92
C ILE A 191 12.75 13.32 11.09
N LYS A 192 13.92 13.28 11.72
CA LYS A 192 15.23 13.41 11.04
C LYS A 192 15.45 12.27 10.02
N PHE A 193 14.98 11.06 10.35
CA PHE A 193 15.10 9.88 9.50
C PHE A 193 14.01 9.80 8.44
N LEU A 194 12.84 10.40 8.69
CA LEU A 194 11.69 10.34 7.77
C LEU A 194 11.67 11.47 6.74
N LEU A 195 12.33 12.61 6.99
CA LEU A 195 12.33 13.76 6.09
C LEU A 195 12.83 13.42 4.68
N MET A 196 13.96 12.74 4.56
CA MET A 196 14.54 12.39 3.26
C MET A 196 13.68 11.37 2.50
N PRO A 197 13.25 10.23 3.08
CA PRO A 197 12.33 9.32 2.41
C PRO A 197 11.03 10.00 1.96
N ILE A 198 10.42 10.85 2.79
CA ILE A 198 9.20 11.59 2.43
C ILE A 198 9.47 12.52 1.23
N GLY A 199 10.52 13.33 1.28
CA GLY A 199 10.86 14.28 0.22
C GLY A 199 11.16 13.60 -1.11
N LEU A 200 11.95 12.52 -1.09
CA LEU A 200 12.29 11.77 -2.31
C LEU A 200 11.11 11.00 -2.87
N SER A 201 10.26 10.40 -2.02
CA SER A 201 9.02 9.75 -2.45
C SER A 201 8.05 10.75 -3.08
N LEU A 202 7.94 11.94 -2.48
CA LEU A 202 7.14 13.03 -3.02
C LEU A 202 7.61 13.41 -4.43
N LEU A 203 8.91 13.64 -4.61
CA LEU A 203 9.48 13.98 -5.92
C LEU A 203 9.28 12.87 -6.95
N ALA A 204 9.49 11.60 -6.57
CA ALA A 204 9.33 10.47 -7.47
C ALA A 204 7.90 10.31 -8.01
N ARG A 205 6.89 10.75 -7.26
CA ARG A 205 5.47 10.61 -7.63
C ARG A 205 4.83 11.90 -8.15
N LEU A 206 5.40 13.07 -7.83
CA LEU A 206 4.84 14.38 -8.15
C LEU A 206 4.56 14.53 -9.66
N GLY A 207 5.49 14.12 -10.51
CA GLY A 207 5.35 14.23 -11.96
C GLY A 207 4.14 13.48 -12.52
N THR A 208 3.89 12.27 -12.03
CA THR A 208 2.76 11.43 -12.44
C THR A 208 1.43 12.02 -11.99
N GLU A 209 1.33 12.33 -10.69
CA GLU A 209 0.08 12.82 -10.09
C GLU A 209 -0.29 14.22 -10.58
N ALA A 210 0.67 15.14 -10.62
CA ALA A 210 0.41 16.50 -11.09
C ALA A 210 -0.06 16.54 -12.55
N ARG A 211 0.51 15.68 -13.41
CA ARG A 211 0.06 15.57 -14.82
C ARG A 211 -1.35 15.00 -14.92
N LEU A 212 -1.68 14.01 -14.10
CA LEU A 212 -3.02 13.45 -14.05
C LEU A 212 -4.04 14.51 -13.58
N TYR A 213 -3.75 15.21 -12.48
CA TYR A 213 -4.63 16.24 -11.93
C TYR A 213 -4.75 17.44 -12.88
N ARG A 214 -3.67 17.80 -13.58
CA ARG A 214 -3.73 18.82 -14.63
C ARG A 214 -4.72 18.44 -15.74
N ALA A 215 -4.74 17.19 -16.18
CA ALA A 215 -5.69 16.73 -17.18
C ALA A 215 -7.16 16.84 -16.68
N MET A 216 -7.41 16.43 -15.42
CA MET A 216 -8.73 16.58 -14.79
C MET A 216 -9.17 18.04 -14.70
N PHE A 217 -8.27 18.96 -14.30
CA PHE A 217 -8.57 20.38 -14.25
C PHE A 217 -8.83 20.97 -15.63
N LEU A 218 -8.07 20.57 -16.64
CA LEU A 218 -8.30 21.05 -18.02
C LEU A 218 -9.65 20.59 -18.55
N GLU A 219 -10.08 19.38 -18.26
CA GLU A 219 -11.42 18.90 -18.62
C GLU A 219 -12.49 19.76 -17.96
N GLU A 220 -12.36 20.03 -16.65
CA GLU A 220 -13.30 20.89 -15.94
C GLU A 220 -13.35 22.33 -16.47
N THR A 221 -12.21 22.89 -16.91
CA THR A 221 -12.16 24.26 -17.46
C THR A 221 -12.94 24.43 -18.76
N GLY A 222 -13.25 23.36 -19.46
CA GLY A 222 -14.05 23.34 -20.69
C GLY A 222 -15.57 23.39 -20.49
N LYS A 223 -16.06 23.17 -19.26
CA LYS A 223 -17.50 23.04 -18.96
C LYS A 223 -18.23 24.38 -18.93
N ASP A 224 -19.53 24.36 -19.22
CA ASP A 224 -20.37 25.58 -19.38
C ASP A 224 -20.46 26.43 -18.10
N TYR A 225 -20.46 25.81 -16.91
CA TYR A 225 -20.49 26.58 -15.67
C TYR A 225 -19.21 27.44 -15.48
N VAL A 226 -18.05 26.98 -16.01
CA VAL A 226 -16.81 27.76 -16.01
C VAL A 226 -16.88 28.90 -17.00
N ARG A 227 -17.44 28.67 -18.19
CA ARG A 227 -17.71 29.74 -19.18
C ARG A 227 -18.63 30.81 -18.61
N THR A 228 -19.69 30.40 -17.91
CA THR A 228 -20.62 31.32 -17.23
C THR A 228 -19.90 32.12 -16.14
N ALA A 229 -19.02 31.49 -15.36
CA ALA A 229 -18.26 32.20 -14.31
C ALA A 229 -17.34 33.28 -14.93
N ARG A 230 -16.66 32.95 -16.03
CA ARG A 230 -15.84 33.93 -16.78
C ARG A 230 -16.66 35.04 -17.41
N ALA A 231 -17.84 34.71 -17.99
CA ALA A 231 -18.76 35.71 -18.57
C ALA A 231 -19.29 36.70 -17.51
N LYS A 232 -19.36 36.29 -16.24
CA LYS A 232 -19.69 37.19 -15.10
C LYS A 232 -18.51 38.05 -14.62
N GLY A 233 -17.37 38.01 -15.32
CA GLY A 233 -16.18 38.83 -14.99
C GLY A 233 -15.38 38.36 -13.80
N LEU A 234 -15.56 37.12 -13.34
CA LEU A 234 -14.76 36.60 -12.21
C LEU A 234 -13.30 36.44 -12.62
N PRO A 235 -12.33 36.83 -11.75
CA PRO A 235 -10.90 36.63 -12.03
C PRO A 235 -10.56 35.14 -12.08
N GLU A 236 -9.58 34.78 -12.91
CA GLU A 236 -9.23 33.38 -13.21
C GLU A 236 -8.86 32.58 -11.95
N SER A 237 -8.24 33.21 -10.95
CA SER A 237 -7.96 32.58 -9.65
C SER A 237 -9.22 32.10 -8.95
N ILE A 238 -10.27 32.96 -8.90
CA ILE A 238 -11.57 32.58 -8.29
C ILE A 238 -12.23 31.47 -9.12
N VAL A 239 -12.17 31.55 -10.43
CA VAL A 239 -12.71 30.51 -11.32
C VAL A 239 -12.05 29.16 -11.03
N LEU A 240 -10.72 29.12 -10.95
CA LEU A 240 -9.99 27.88 -10.69
C LEU A 240 -10.23 27.32 -9.28
N PHE A 241 -10.10 28.15 -8.23
CA PHE A 241 -10.20 27.64 -6.87
C PHE A 241 -11.65 27.35 -6.45
N ARG A 242 -12.62 28.17 -6.84
CA ARG A 242 -14.00 28.04 -6.38
C ARG A 242 -14.87 27.17 -7.27
N HIS A 243 -14.59 27.14 -8.58
CA HIS A 243 -15.44 26.43 -9.54
C HIS A 243 -14.73 25.16 -10.09
N VAL A 244 -13.50 25.25 -10.55
CA VAL A 244 -12.79 24.11 -11.15
C VAL A 244 -12.33 23.12 -10.08
N LEU A 245 -11.57 23.55 -9.07
CA LEU A 245 -11.03 22.68 -8.02
C LEU A 245 -12.15 21.95 -7.28
N LYS A 246 -13.24 22.67 -6.93
CA LYS A 246 -14.36 22.07 -6.20
C LYS A 246 -15.00 20.90 -6.94
N ASN A 247 -15.18 21.02 -8.25
CA ASN A 247 -15.79 19.96 -9.07
C ASN A 247 -14.78 18.84 -9.41
N ALA A 248 -13.51 19.16 -9.51
CA ALA A 248 -12.44 18.17 -9.71
C ALA A 248 -12.08 17.38 -8.43
N LEU A 249 -12.63 17.73 -7.25
CA LEU A 249 -12.36 17.00 -6.02
C LEU A 249 -12.78 15.52 -6.12
N ILE A 250 -13.89 15.20 -6.79
CA ILE A 250 -14.34 13.81 -6.90
C ILE A 250 -13.30 12.94 -7.61
N PRO A 251 -12.84 13.24 -8.84
CA PRO A 251 -11.81 12.45 -9.48
C PRO A 251 -10.45 12.47 -8.73
N ILE A 252 -10.12 13.58 -8.04
CA ILE A 252 -8.92 13.66 -7.20
C ILE A 252 -9.03 12.71 -5.99
N ILE A 253 -10.18 12.69 -5.30
CA ILE A 253 -10.45 11.77 -4.18
C ILE A 253 -10.37 10.32 -4.67
N THR A 254 -10.90 10.02 -5.87
CA THR A 254 -10.80 8.69 -6.46
C THR A 254 -9.34 8.27 -6.66
N SER A 255 -8.57 9.14 -7.30
CA SER A 255 -7.15 8.90 -7.57
C SER A 255 -6.35 8.77 -6.27
N ALA A 256 -6.48 9.74 -5.37
CA ALA A 256 -5.79 9.72 -4.08
C ALA A 256 -6.22 8.53 -3.23
N GLY A 257 -7.51 8.22 -3.19
CA GLY A 257 -8.06 7.11 -2.41
C GLY A 257 -7.50 5.74 -2.82
N SER A 258 -7.17 5.55 -4.09
CA SER A 258 -6.55 4.31 -4.57
C SER A 258 -5.18 4.03 -3.92
N TYR A 259 -4.54 5.02 -3.32
CA TYR A 259 -3.28 4.88 -2.59
C TYR A 259 -3.46 4.60 -1.09
N LEU A 260 -4.67 4.72 -0.53
CA LEU A 260 -4.92 4.49 0.90
C LEU A 260 -4.43 3.12 1.41
N PRO A 261 -4.60 2.00 0.69
CA PRO A 261 -4.06 0.71 1.15
C PRO A 261 -2.55 0.75 1.38
N TYR A 262 -1.82 1.45 0.52
CA TYR A 262 -0.37 1.56 0.61
C TYR A 262 0.10 2.46 1.75
N VAL A 263 -0.74 3.37 2.24
CA VAL A 263 -0.46 4.16 3.45
C VAL A 263 -0.33 3.26 4.67
N PHE A 264 -1.14 2.21 4.75
CA PHE A 264 -1.11 1.25 5.87
C PHE A 264 -0.09 0.13 5.67
N LEU A 265 0.08 -0.35 4.43
CA LEU A 265 1.02 -1.42 4.09
C LEU A 265 2.48 -0.97 4.04
N GLY A 266 2.70 0.34 3.99
CA GLY A 266 4.02 0.92 3.84
C GLY A 266 4.59 0.83 2.43
N SER A 267 5.78 1.34 2.27
CA SER A 267 6.52 1.32 1.00
C SER A 267 7.63 0.30 1.04
N LEU A 268 7.48 -0.79 0.28
CA LEU A 268 8.48 -1.87 0.18
C LEU A 268 9.89 -1.34 -0.10
N VAL A 269 10.02 -0.46 -1.09
CA VAL A 269 11.31 0.02 -1.56
C VAL A 269 11.88 1.07 -0.60
N PHE A 270 11.12 2.12 -0.26
CA PHE A 270 11.63 3.20 0.57
C PHE A 270 11.97 2.74 1.99
N GLU A 271 11.10 1.95 2.63
CA GLU A 271 11.37 1.44 3.98
C GLU A 271 12.62 0.55 4.02
N SER A 272 12.76 -0.35 3.04
CA SER A 272 13.90 -1.26 2.98
C SER A 272 15.23 -0.53 2.74
N PHE A 273 15.27 0.42 1.77
CA PHE A 273 16.50 1.14 1.45
C PHE A 273 16.92 2.16 2.53
N PHE A 274 15.94 2.74 3.22
CA PHE A 274 16.22 3.66 4.33
C PHE A 274 16.37 2.96 5.69
N GLY A 275 16.23 1.64 5.75
CA GLY A 275 16.35 0.88 6.99
C GLY A 275 15.26 1.25 8.02
N ILE A 276 14.06 1.58 7.55
CA ILE A 276 12.90 1.89 8.39
C ILE A 276 12.20 0.56 8.69
N PRO A 277 12.06 0.14 9.95
CA PRO A 277 11.48 -1.17 10.32
C PRO A 277 9.95 -1.17 10.23
N GLY A 278 9.41 -0.83 9.06
CA GLY A 278 7.97 -0.83 8.78
C GLY A 278 7.47 -2.13 8.16
N LEU A 279 6.20 -2.14 7.75
CA LEU A 279 5.55 -3.31 7.12
C LEU A 279 6.11 -3.62 5.74
N GLY A 280 6.49 -2.59 4.97
CA GLY A 280 7.10 -2.78 3.67
C GLY A 280 8.45 -3.50 3.77
N ALA A 281 9.32 -3.08 4.69
CA ALA A 281 10.58 -3.76 4.98
C ALA A 281 10.34 -5.19 5.48
N PHE A 282 9.34 -5.40 6.34
CA PHE A 282 8.97 -6.72 6.86
C PHE A 282 8.59 -7.72 5.76
N VAL A 283 7.86 -7.27 4.73
CA VAL A 283 7.53 -8.11 3.57
C VAL A 283 8.79 -8.47 2.79
N ILE A 284 9.70 -7.51 2.54
CA ILE A 284 10.96 -7.78 1.83
C ILE A 284 11.84 -8.76 2.62
N GLU A 285 11.95 -8.56 3.93
CA GLU A 285 12.68 -9.49 4.82
C GLU A 285 12.07 -10.89 4.78
N ALA A 286 10.73 -11.01 4.81
CA ALA A 286 10.01 -12.28 4.74
C ALA A 286 10.21 -13.00 3.40
N ILE A 287 10.18 -12.26 2.28
CA ILE A 287 10.42 -12.83 0.95
C ILE A 287 11.87 -13.33 0.84
N ALA A 288 12.84 -12.52 1.28
CA ALA A 288 14.25 -12.90 1.26
C ALA A 288 14.55 -14.08 2.19
N GLY A 289 13.88 -14.14 3.36
CA GLY A 289 13.96 -15.24 4.32
C GLY A 289 13.07 -16.44 4.01
N GLN A 290 12.30 -16.39 2.91
CA GLN A 290 11.35 -17.43 2.50
C GLN A 290 10.33 -17.81 3.58
N ASP A 291 9.91 -16.81 4.38
CA ASP A 291 8.89 -16.95 5.42
C ASP A 291 7.49 -16.78 4.83
N PHE A 292 6.95 -17.89 4.37
CA PHE A 292 5.66 -17.89 3.67
C PHE A 292 4.46 -17.57 4.58
N ALA A 293 4.57 -17.83 5.89
CA ALA A 293 3.53 -17.49 6.85
C ALA A 293 3.36 -15.95 6.95
N ILE A 294 4.45 -15.20 7.01
CA ILE A 294 4.42 -13.73 7.00
C ILE A 294 3.87 -13.23 5.67
N VAL A 295 4.39 -13.72 4.53
CA VAL A 295 3.95 -13.22 3.21
C VAL A 295 2.46 -13.42 3.00
N ARG A 296 1.90 -14.59 3.34
CA ARG A 296 0.45 -14.85 3.27
C ARG A 296 -0.35 -13.90 4.15
N SER A 297 0.09 -13.70 5.38
CA SER A 297 -0.56 -12.80 6.33
C SER A 297 -0.57 -11.37 5.81
N MET A 298 0.52 -10.92 5.20
CA MET A 298 0.63 -9.58 4.59
C MET A 298 -0.24 -9.44 3.34
N VAL A 299 -0.38 -10.47 2.52
CA VAL A 299 -1.32 -10.46 1.38
C VAL A 299 -2.76 -10.38 1.87
N PHE A 300 -3.11 -11.14 2.91
CA PHE A 300 -4.46 -11.12 3.48
C PHE A 300 -4.81 -9.74 4.08
N ILE A 301 -3.94 -9.19 4.93
CA ILE A 301 -4.19 -7.87 5.53
C ILE A 301 -4.20 -6.77 4.47
N GLY A 302 -3.37 -6.90 3.43
CA GLY A 302 -3.38 -6.02 2.27
C GLY A 302 -4.74 -6.02 1.56
N ALA A 303 -5.33 -7.18 1.35
CA ALA A 303 -6.66 -7.30 0.75
C ALA A 303 -7.75 -6.70 1.66
N VAL A 304 -7.69 -6.91 2.97
CA VAL A 304 -8.60 -6.28 3.95
C VAL A 304 -8.51 -4.76 3.88
N LEU A 305 -7.29 -4.22 3.94
CA LEU A 305 -7.05 -2.77 3.88
C LEU A 305 -7.47 -2.17 2.54
N TYR A 306 -7.29 -2.91 1.45
CA TYR A 306 -7.74 -2.51 0.11
C TYR A 306 -9.27 -2.37 0.07
N ILE A 307 -10.01 -3.36 0.56
CA ILE A 307 -11.48 -3.33 0.62
C ILE A 307 -11.95 -2.20 1.54
N ALA A 308 -11.34 -2.05 2.72
CA ALA A 308 -11.67 -0.99 3.66
C ALA A 308 -11.44 0.41 3.06
N SER A 309 -10.35 0.58 2.30
CA SER A 309 -10.02 1.83 1.62
C SER A 309 -11.06 2.20 0.55
N TYR A 310 -11.53 1.23 -0.23
CA TYR A 310 -12.59 1.48 -1.22
C TYR A 310 -13.92 1.87 -0.56
N ILE A 311 -14.26 1.24 0.56
CA ILE A 311 -15.44 1.64 1.35
C ILE A 311 -15.24 3.08 1.86
N ALA A 312 -14.05 3.43 2.35
CA ALA A 312 -13.75 4.79 2.80
C ALA A 312 -13.85 5.84 1.67
N ILE A 313 -13.42 5.48 0.45
CA ILE A 313 -13.57 6.33 -0.75
C ILE A 313 -15.05 6.59 -1.05
N ASP A 314 -15.90 5.58 -0.98
CA ASP A 314 -17.33 5.73 -1.21
C ASP A 314 -17.97 6.71 -0.22
N PHE A 315 -17.53 6.68 1.06
CA PHE A 315 -17.96 7.70 2.04
C PHE A 315 -17.39 9.08 1.71
N ALA A 316 -16.16 9.18 1.26
CA ALA A 316 -15.56 10.45 0.87
C ALA A 316 -16.29 11.11 -0.30
N TYR A 317 -16.84 10.33 -1.25
CA TYR A 317 -17.68 10.87 -2.32
C TYR A 317 -18.96 11.55 -1.80
N THR A 318 -19.66 10.93 -0.85
CA THR A 318 -20.87 11.55 -0.26
C THR A 318 -20.57 12.82 0.52
N TRP A 319 -19.36 12.92 1.08
CA TRP A 319 -18.92 14.14 1.77
C TRP A 319 -18.52 15.24 0.76
N ALA A 320 -17.86 14.88 -0.35
CA ALA A 320 -17.43 15.83 -1.37
C ALA A 320 -18.60 16.38 -2.21
N ASP A 321 -19.57 15.54 -2.53
CA ASP A 321 -20.80 15.93 -3.24
C ASP A 321 -22.04 15.27 -2.61
N PRO A 322 -22.84 16.02 -1.81
CA PRO A 322 -24.07 15.51 -1.20
C PRO A 322 -25.15 15.06 -2.20
N ARG A 323 -24.99 15.35 -3.49
CA ARG A 323 -25.91 14.90 -4.56
C ARG A 323 -25.65 13.45 -4.97
N VAL A 324 -24.47 12.92 -4.67
CA VAL A 324 -24.13 11.52 -4.88
C VAL A 324 -24.88 10.70 -3.84
N ARG A 325 -25.99 10.07 -4.26
CA ARG A 325 -26.70 9.08 -3.43
C ARG A 325 -26.10 7.71 -3.67
N LEU A 326 -25.53 7.12 -2.62
CA LEU A 326 -25.13 5.71 -2.64
C LEU A 326 -26.42 4.85 -2.66
N ALA A 327 -26.81 4.39 -3.84
CA ALA A 327 -28.01 3.59 -4.07
C ALA A 327 -27.72 2.08 -3.86
#